data_43d7759918bb92ab56d14a88006370ac
#
_entry.id   43d7759918bb92ab56d14a88006370ac
#
_cell.length_a   1.000
_cell.length_b   1.000
_cell.length_c   1.000
_cell.angle_alpha   90.00
_cell.angle_beta   90.00
_cell.angle_gamma   90.00
#
_symmetry.space_group_name_H-M   'P 1'
#
loop_
_entity.id
_entity.type
_entity.pdbx_description
1 polymer ?
#
loop_
_entity_poly.entity_id
_entity_poly.type
_entity_poly.pdbx_seq_one_letter_code
_entity_poly.pdbx_strand_id
1 'polypeptide(L)'
;ARVCFNDPLVCTHDGGYSTFRVDVTDLLRETNRLAVEADNGVNDRVYPQKADFTFYGGIYRDVNLVVVNRRHFALADRGGNGIRITPQVKELDGYVRVQTFTEMDAGGNKSDAALPDDDCEIRIVLLDSDGAVAACGTGADCTLVIPSVHLWDGLKDPYLYTAVARLEYHGKTVDEIRCVRTFHVDPEKGFFLNGRSYPLRGVSRHQDWKGLGNAITKEHHQKDMELIREIGANTVRLAHYQHDQYFYDLCDESGLVVWAE
;
A
#
# COMPACT_ATOMS: atom_id res chain seq x y z
N ALA A 1 -10.30 -13.97 -11.54
CA ALA A 1 -11.42 -13.09 -11.91
C ALA A 1 -11.40 -12.76 -13.39
N ARG A 2 -12.57 -12.46 -13.95
CA ARG A 2 -12.75 -11.93 -15.32
C ARG A 2 -13.55 -10.62 -15.21
N VAL A 3 -13.04 -9.56 -15.81
CA VAL A 3 -13.63 -8.24 -15.72
C VAL A 3 -14.09 -7.78 -17.09
N CYS A 4 -15.37 -7.44 -17.22
CA CYS A 4 -15.95 -6.84 -18.40
C CYS A 4 -16.40 -5.41 -18.07
N PHE A 5 -16.10 -4.47 -18.96
CA PHE A 5 -16.52 -3.08 -18.85
C PHE A 5 -17.24 -2.68 -20.15
N ASN A 6 -18.51 -2.31 -20.06
CA ASN A 6 -19.37 -2.01 -21.23
C ASN A 6 -19.33 -3.09 -22.32
N ASP A 7 -19.46 -4.37 -21.94
CA ASP A 7 -19.48 -5.57 -22.77
C ASP A 7 -18.13 -6.23 -23.05
N PRO A 8 -17.04 -5.55 -23.51
CA PRO A 8 -15.78 -6.24 -23.75
C PRO A 8 -15.13 -6.77 -22.46
N LEU A 9 -14.46 -7.92 -22.57
CA LEU A 9 -13.54 -8.43 -21.55
C LEU A 9 -12.30 -7.53 -21.54
N VAL A 10 -12.05 -6.85 -20.43
CA VAL A 10 -10.93 -5.90 -20.30
C VAL A 10 -9.76 -6.45 -19.49
N CYS A 11 -10.02 -7.43 -18.62
CA CYS A 11 -8.97 -8.01 -17.79
C CYS A 11 -9.31 -9.43 -17.34
N THR A 12 -8.29 -10.28 -17.23
CA THR A 12 -8.33 -11.52 -16.46
C THR A 12 -7.24 -11.48 -15.41
N HIS A 13 -7.56 -11.88 -14.18
CA HIS A 13 -6.62 -11.89 -13.06
C HIS A 13 -6.69 -13.22 -12.34
N ASP A 14 -5.53 -13.88 -12.20
CA ASP A 14 -5.37 -15.10 -11.40
C ASP A 14 -4.79 -14.75 -10.04
N GLY A 15 -5.43 -15.25 -8.99
CA GLY A 15 -5.14 -14.93 -7.60
C GLY A 15 -6.33 -14.29 -6.89
N GLY A 16 -6.42 -14.48 -5.58
CA GLY A 16 -7.56 -14.04 -4.76
C GLY A 16 -7.25 -12.86 -3.84
N TYR A 17 -6.00 -12.44 -3.73
CA TYR A 17 -5.58 -11.56 -2.63
C TYR A 17 -4.77 -10.34 -3.06
N SER A 18 -4.21 -10.34 -4.26
CA SER A 18 -3.45 -9.20 -4.78
C SER A 18 -4.36 -8.19 -5.49
N THR A 19 -4.04 -6.92 -5.35
CA THR A 19 -4.71 -5.84 -6.08
C THR A 19 -4.31 -5.88 -7.56
N PHE A 20 -5.27 -5.71 -8.44
CA PHE A 20 -5.04 -5.49 -9.87
C PHE A 20 -5.84 -4.27 -10.34
N ARG A 21 -5.38 -3.66 -11.42
CA ARG A 21 -5.98 -2.46 -12.01
C ARG A 21 -6.10 -2.64 -13.52
N VAL A 22 -7.08 -1.97 -14.09
CA VAL A 22 -7.30 -1.96 -15.54
C VAL A 22 -7.74 -0.57 -15.95
N ASP A 23 -7.11 -0.04 -17.00
CA ASP A 23 -7.52 1.21 -17.62
C ASP A 23 -8.77 0.96 -18.49
N VAL A 24 -9.80 1.76 -18.26
CA VAL A 24 -11.08 1.73 -18.96
C VAL A 24 -11.43 3.07 -19.63
N THR A 25 -10.47 3.98 -19.68
CA THR A 25 -10.65 5.37 -20.15
C THR A 25 -11.29 5.43 -21.52
N ASP A 26 -10.80 4.65 -22.49
CA ASP A 26 -11.30 4.64 -23.88
C ASP A 26 -12.67 3.94 -24.04
N LEU A 27 -13.14 3.28 -22.98
CA LEU A 27 -14.42 2.55 -22.98
C LEU A 27 -15.54 3.32 -22.29
N LEU A 28 -15.26 4.50 -21.72
CA LEU A 28 -16.22 5.29 -20.98
C LEU A 28 -17.38 5.77 -21.86
N ARG A 29 -18.59 5.68 -21.31
CA ARG A 29 -19.86 6.14 -21.88
C ARG A 29 -20.59 7.00 -20.85
N GLU A 30 -21.71 7.64 -21.22
CA GLU A 30 -22.57 8.36 -20.30
C GLU A 30 -23.07 7.46 -19.15
N THR A 31 -23.44 6.22 -19.47
CA THR A 31 -23.77 5.17 -18.50
C THR A 31 -22.87 3.98 -18.70
N ASN A 32 -22.23 3.51 -17.63
CA ASN A 32 -21.25 2.44 -17.68
C ASN A 32 -21.72 1.22 -16.88
N ARG A 33 -21.36 0.03 -17.36
CA ARG A 33 -21.63 -1.24 -16.71
C ARG A 33 -20.32 -1.98 -16.44
N LEU A 34 -20.04 -2.22 -15.17
CA LEU A 34 -18.97 -3.12 -14.73
C LEU A 34 -19.56 -4.48 -14.37
N ALA A 35 -19.02 -5.54 -14.96
CA ALA A 35 -19.35 -6.92 -14.60
C ALA A 35 -18.08 -7.67 -14.23
N VAL A 36 -18.09 -8.31 -13.06
CA VAL A 36 -16.96 -9.11 -12.56
C VAL A 36 -17.44 -10.52 -12.28
N GLU A 37 -16.80 -11.49 -12.94
CA GLU A 37 -16.95 -12.91 -12.65
C GLU A 37 -15.81 -13.35 -11.73
N ALA A 38 -16.13 -13.74 -10.49
CA ALA A 38 -15.20 -14.30 -9.52
C ALA A 38 -15.44 -15.81 -9.40
N ASP A 39 -14.39 -16.59 -9.65
CA ASP A 39 -14.42 -18.06 -9.60
C ASP A 39 -13.35 -18.55 -8.63
N ASN A 40 -13.74 -19.35 -7.63
CA ASN A 40 -12.85 -20.03 -6.68
C ASN A 40 -12.70 -21.54 -6.96
N GLY A 41 -13.02 -21.98 -8.17
CA GLY A 41 -12.79 -23.33 -8.63
C GLY A 41 -11.29 -23.68 -8.69
N VAL A 42 -11.00 -24.95 -8.89
CA VAL A 42 -9.61 -25.45 -8.97
C VAL A 42 -8.88 -24.76 -10.13
N ASN A 43 -7.74 -24.15 -9.82
CA ASN A 43 -6.89 -23.44 -10.78
C ASN A 43 -5.41 -23.73 -10.47
N ASP A 44 -4.67 -24.25 -11.45
CA ASP A 44 -3.25 -24.60 -11.32
C ASP A 44 -2.30 -23.40 -11.46
N ARG A 45 -2.82 -22.22 -11.81
CA ARG A 45 -2.07 -20.96 -11.91
C ARG A 45 -2.04 -20.13 -10.62
N VAL A 46 -2.76 -20.59 -9.60
CA VAL A 46 -2.71 -20.01 -8.25
C VAL A 46 -2.08 -21.03 -7.30
N TYR A 47 -1.59 -20.58 -6.14
CA TYR A 47 -1.06 -21.53 -5.16
C TYR A 47 -2.11 -22.55 -4.72
N PRO A 48 -1.71 -23.74 -4.25
CA PRO A 48 -2.61 -24.85 -3.99
C PRO A 48 -3.75 -24.48 -3.04
N GLN A 49 -4.98 -24.70 -3.50
CA GLN A 49 -6.21 -24.51 -2.72
C GLN A 49 -6.46 -25.73 -1.79
N LYS A 50 -5.40 -26.23 -1.14
CA LYS A 50 -5.43 -27.36 -0.21
C LYS A 50 -4.69 -26.98 1.06
N ALA A 51 -5.32 -26.16 1.87
CA ALA A 51 -4.80 -25.71 3.16
C ALA A 51 -5.90 -25.86 4.22
N ASP A 52 -5.56 -25.59 5.45
CA ASP A 52 -6.46 -25.68 6.61
C ASP A 52 -7.36 -24.45 6.79
N PHE A 53 -7.53 -23.64 5.75
CA PHE A 53 -8.43 -22.50 5.75
C PHE A 53 -9.34 -22.52 4.51
N THR A 54 -10.46 -21.79 4.58
CA THR A 54 -11.46 -21.75 3.51
C THR A 54 -11.07 -20.78 2.40
N PHE A 55 -11.13 -21.23 1.16
CA PHE A 55 -10.97 -20.40 -0.03
C PHE A 55 -12.33 -19.85 -0.44
N TYR A 56 -12.66 -18.67 0.06
CA TYR A 56 -13.93 -18.02 -0.24
C TYR A 56 -13.96 -17.49 -1.67
N GLY A 57 -15.10 -17.66 -2.33
CA GLY A 57 -15.39 -17.05 -3.63
C GLY A 57 -16.05 -15.68 -3.48
N GLY A 58 -16.20 -14.98 -4.60
CA GLY A 58 -16.86 -13.68 -4.66
C GLY A 58 -15.92 -12.50 -4.51
N ILE A 59 -16.48 -11.32 -4.31
CA ILE A 59 -15.76 -10.06 -4.13
C ILE A 59 -15.95 -9.63 -2.68
N TYR A 60 -14.90 -9.64 -1.90
CA TYR A 60 -14.91 -9.33 -0.47
C TYR A 60 -13.91 -8.22 -0.07
N ARG A 61 -13.31 -7.56 -1.04
CA ARG A 61 -12.51 -6.34 -0.88
C ARG A 61 -13.04 -5.25 -1.80
N ASP A 62 -12.59 -4.03 -1.56
CA ASP A 62 -13.07 -2.86 -2.27
C ASP A 62 -12.85 -2.94 -3.78
N VAL A 63 -13.84 -2.43 -4.52
CA VAL A 63 -13.76 -2.14 -5.94
C VAL A 63 -13.84 -0.63 -6.11
N ASN A 64 -12.76 -0.02 -6.59
CA ASN A 64 -12.66 1.42 -6.70
C ASN A 64 -12.57 1.85 -8.17
N LEU A 65 -13.25 2.94 -8.51
CA LEU A 65 -12.98 3.70 -9.73
C LEU A 65 -11.99 4.81 -9.38
N VAL A 66 -10.79 4.71 -9.93
CA VAL A 66 -9.72 5.70 -9.72
C VAL A 66 -9.74 6.66 -10.89
N VAL A 67 -9.89 7.95 -10.61
CA VAL A 67 -9.85 9.03 -11.61
C VAL A 67 -8.61 9.88 -11.34
N VAL A 68 -7.75 9.99 -12.33
CA VAL A 68 -6.51 10.74 -12.24
C VAL A 68 -6.37 11.72 -13.41
N ASN A 69 -5.46 12.66 -13.29
CA ASN A 69 -5.05 13.48 -14.43
C ASN A 69 -4.28 12.63 -15.46
N ARG A 70 -4.20 13.10 -16.70
CA ARG A 70 -3.43 12.39 -17.76
C ARG A 70 -1.98 12.13 -17.36
N ARG A 71 -1.37 13.05 -16.63
CA ARG A 71 -0.10 12.85 -15.97
C ARG A 71 -0.32 12.66 -14.48
N HIS A 72 0.10 11.51 -13.99
CA HIS A 72 -0.15 11.10 -12.61
C HIS A 72 0.98 10.18 -12.10
N PHE A 73 1.02 9.91 -10.81
CA PHE A 73 1.90 8.88 -10.28
C PHE A 73 1.43 7.50 -10.72
N ALA A 74 2.37 6.60 -11.00
CA ALA A 74 2.10 5.26 -11.50
C ALA A 74 1.11 4.52 -10.59
N LEU A 75 0.03 4.01 -11.19
CA LEU A 75 -1.03 3.32 -10.46
C LEU A 75 -0.71 1.85 -10.18
N ALA A 76 0.29 1.27 -10.85
CA ALA A 76 0.58 -0.16 -10.80
C ALA A 76 2.09 -0.47 -10.79
N ASP A 77 2.91 0.36 -10.12
CA ASP A 77 4.33 0.03 -9.96
C ASP A 77 4.51 -1.14 -9.00
N ARG A 78 4.73 -2.35 -9.53
CA ARG A 78 4.86 -3.61 -8.77
C ARG A 78 3.74 -3.83 -7.73
N GLY A 79 2.52 -3.45 -8.07
CA GLY A 79 1.36 -3.49 -7.18
C GLY A 79 1.24 -2.29 -6.23
N GLY A 80 2.22 -1.41 -6.20
CA GLY A 80 2.20 -0.17 -5.40
C GLY A 80 1.61 1.02 -6.16
N ASN A 81 1.67 2.17 -5.53
CA ASN A 81 1.07 3.43 -5.96
C ASN A 81 2.10 4.45 -6.47
N GLY A 82 3.16 4.00 -7.11
CA GLY A 82 4.15 4.89 -7.75
C GLY A 82 5.10 5.62 -6.79
N ILE A 83 5.21 5.19 -5.53
CA ILE A 83 6.21 5.69 -4.57
C ILE A 83 6.93 4.53 -3.88
N ARG A 84 8.23 4.65 -3.74
CA ARG A 84 9.07 3.73 -2.94
C ARG A 84 9.89 4.53 -1.95
N ILE A 85 9.87 4.09 -0.70
CA ILE A 85 10.59 4.71 0.40
C ILE A 85 11.58 3.70 0.96
N THR A 86 12.85 4.11 1.01
CA THR A 86 13.94 3.30 1.56
C THR A 86 14.63 4.10 2.66
N PRO A 87 14.30 3.83 3.93
CA PRO A 87 14.94 4.49 5.05
C PRO A 87 16.27 3.82 5.40
N GLN A 88 17.19 4.62 5.89
CA GLN A 88 18.43 4.20 6.53
C GLN A 88 18.69 5.10 7.73
N VAL A 89 19.31 4.54 8.77
CA VAL A 89 19.76 5.31 9.93
C VAL A 89 21.27 5.24 9.98
N LYS A 90 21.93 6.40 10.14
CA LYS A 90 23.38 6.49 10.35
C LYS A 90 23.61 7.37 11.59
N GLU A 91 24.21 6.79 12.61
CA GLU A 91 24.35 7.42 13.91
C GLU A 91 22.99 7.82 14.49
N LEU A 92 22.65 9.09 14.50
CA LEU A 92 21.38 9.62 14.98
C LEU A 92 20.47 10.14 13.86
N ASP A 93 20.97 10.22 12.63
CA ASP A 93 20.25 10.83 11.52
C ASP A 93 19.55 9.79 10.64
N GLY A 94 18.34 10.12 10.22
CA GLY A 94 17.57 9.35 9.24
C GLY A 94 17.85 9.83 7.82
N TYR A 95 18.18 8.89 6.94
CA TYR A 95 18.31 9.11 5.50
C TYR A 95 17.17 8.39 4.79
N VAL A 96 16.28 9.13 4.19
CA VAL A 96 15.08 8.60 3.55
C VAL A 96 15.17 8.80 2.05
N ARG A 97 15.52 7.75 1.31
CA ARG A 97 15.46 7.79 -0.16
C ARG A 97 14.02 7.59 -0.59
N VAL A 98 13.52 8.55 -1.35
CA VAL A 98 12.18 8.52 -1.94
C VAL A 98 12.32 8.48 -3.45
N GLN A 99 11.74 7.46 -4.06
CA GLN A 99 11.67 7.29 -5.51
C GLN A 99 10.20 7.32 -5.93
N THR A 100 9.91 8.13 -6.94
CA THR A 100 8.56 8.25 -7.49
C THR A 100 8.55 7.88 -8.96
N PHE A 101 7.47 7.29 -9.41
CA PHE A 101 7.27 6.86 -10.79
C PHE A 101 6.00 7.52 -11.30
N THR A 102 6.08 8.17 -12.44
CA THR A 102 4.94 8.83 -13.08
C THR A 102 4.59 8.14 -14.39
N GLU A 103 3.33 8.19 -14.75
CA GLU A 103 2.78 7.69 -16.01
C GLU A 103 2.07 8.81 -16.74
N MET A 104 2.00 8.70 -18.07
CA MET A 104 1.22 9.57 -18.91
C MET A 104 0.33 8.71 -19.79
N ASP A 105 -0.96 8.88 -19.66
CA ASP A 105 -1.92 8.15 -20.48
C ASP A 105 -1.87 8.64 -21.94
N ALA A 106 -1.72 7.69 -22.85
CA ALA A 106 -1.70 7.97 -24.29
C ALA A 106 -3.11 8.17 -24.89
N GLY A 107 -4.17 7.78 -24.17
CA GLY A 107 -5.57 7.84 -24.59
C GLY A 107 -6.28 9.11 -24.12
N GLY A 108 -7.34 9.49 -24.82
CA GLY A 108 -8.20 10.63 -24.52
C GLY A 108 -8.24 11.69 -25.62
N ASN A 109 -9.33 12.45 -25.63
CA ASN A 109 -9.56 13.53 -26.62
C ASN A 109 -8.34 14.46 -26.73
N LYS A 110 -7.84 14.65 -27.94
CA LYS A 110 -6.71 15.53 -28.27
C LYS A 110 -6.90 17.02 -27.88
N SER A 111 -8.04 17.39 -27.28
CA SER A 111 -8.34 18.74 -26.83
C SER A 111 -7.71 19.12 -25.48
N ASP A 112 -7.34 18.15 -24.66
CA ASP A 112 -6.63 18.45 -23.41
C ASP A 112 -5.13 18.44 -23.71
N ALA A 113 -4.55 19.63 -23.78
CA ALA A 113 -3.12 19.81 -24.02
C ALA A 113 -2.34 18.96 -22.99
N ALA A 114 -1.59 17.98 -23.50
CA ALA A 114 -0.69 17.21 -22.64
C ALA A 114 0.24 18.20 -21.94
N LEU A 115 0.35 18.10 -20.61
CA LEU A 115 1.32 18.88 -19.86
C LEU A 115 2.71 18.50 -20.35
N PRO A 116 3.55 19.44 -20.82
CA PRO A 116 4.90 19.14 -21.28
C PRO A 116 5.70 18.45 -20.17
N ASP A 117 6.54 17.48 -20.53
CA ASP A 117 7.38 16.76 -19.58
C ASP A 117 8.30 17.69 -18.78
N ASP A 118 8.83 18.70 -19.46
CA ASP A 118 9.85 19.60 -18.93
C ASP A 118 9.31 20.61 -17.90
N ASP A 119 7.99 20.78 -17.79
CA ASP A 119 7.38 21.76 -16.88
C ASP A 119 6.78 21.15 -15.60
N CYS A 120 6.91 19.82 -15.41
CA CYS A 120 6.42 19.15 -14.21
C CYS A 120 7.54 18.98 -13.20
N GLU A 121 7.30 19.42 -11.97
CA GLU A 121 8.19 19.25 -10.83
C GLU A 121 7.60 18.23 -9.84
N ILE A 122 8.44 17.37 -9.27
CA ILE A 122 8.06 16.51 -8.17
C ILE A 122 8.62 17.09 -6.88
N ARG A 123 7.73 17.43 -5.96
CA ARG A 123 8.05 17.88 -4.63
C ARG A 123 7.75 16.80 -3.62
N ILE A 124 8.71 16.51 -2.74
CA ILE A 124 8.59 15.52 -1.68
C ILE A 124 8.72 16.21 -0.35
N VAL A 125 7.80 15.90 0.58
CA VAL A 125 7.78 16.43 1.93
C VAL A 125 7.64 15.25 2.89
N LEU A 126 8.49 15.19 3.91
CA LEU A 126 8.32 14.30 5.05
C LEU A 126 7.70 15.11 6.19
N LEU A 127 6.55 14.65 6.67
CA LEU A 127 5.85 15.21 7.80
C LEU A 127 6.11 14.35 9.03
N ASP A 128 6.23 14.97 10.19
CA ASP A 128 6.25 14.29 11.48
C ASP A 128 4.83 13.91 11.95
N SER A 129 4.71 13.31 13.13
CA SER A 129 3.41 12.89 13.70
C SER A 129 2.44 14.06 13.95
N ASP A 130 2.96 15.27 14.10
CA ASP A 130 2.16 16.49 14.34
C ASP A 130 1.80 17.19 13.01
N GLY A 131 2.30 16.67 11.88
CA GLY A 131 2.10 17.21 10.55
C GLY A 131 3.06 18.38 10.22
N ALA A 132 4.08 18.61 11.04
CA ALA A 132 5.11 19.59 10.72
C ALA A 132 6.14 19.01 9.72
N VAL A 133 6.77 19.88 8.93
CA VAL A 133 7.75 19.47 7.92
C VAL A 133 9.06 19.06 8.60
N ALA A 134 9.39 17.77 8.57
CA ALA A 134 10.66 17.23 9.05
C ALA A 134 11.79 17.36 8.01
N ALA A 135 11.48 17.15 6.74
CA ALA A 135 12.41 17.34 5.62
C ALA A 135 11.65 17.53 4.30
N CYS A 136 12.29 18.14 3.31
CA CYS A 136 11.71 18.29 1.97
C CYS A 136 12.79 18.23 0.90
N GLY A 137 12.36 17.93 -0.34
CA GLY A 137 13.23 17.85 -1.51
C GLY A 137 12.43 17.82 -2.79
N THR A 138 13.14 17.78 -3.93
CA THR A 138 12.55 17.77 -5.26
C THR A 138 13.18 16.69 -6.14
N GLY A 139 12.45 16.29 -7.18
CA GLY A 139 12.88 15.30 -8.14
C GLY A 139 12.29 13.90 -7.89
N ALA A 140 12.37 13.07 -8.94
CA ALA A 140 11.81 11.71 -8.93
C ALA A 140 12.58 10.71 -8.04
N ASP A 141 13.83 10.99 -7.75
CA ASP A 141 14.69 10.18 -6.86
C ASP A 141 15.52 11.14 -5.99
N CYS A 142 15.19 11.25 -4.74
CA CYS A 142 15.91 12.10 -3.82
C CYS A 142 16.11 11.41 -2.47
N THR A 143 17.16 11.83 -1.75
CA THR A 143 17.39 11.40 -0.37
C THR A 143 17.22 12.58 0.56
N LEU A 144 16.31 12.45 1.50
CA LEU A 144 16.01 13.44 2.52
C LEU A 144 16.70 13.07 3.81
N VAL A 145 17.18 14.05 4.56
CA VAL A 145 17.86 13.85 5.85
C VAL A 145 17.00 14.40 6.96
N ILE A 146 16.74 13.60 7.97
CA ILE A 146 16.07 14.00 9.22
C ILE A 146 17.11 13.96 10.32
N PRO A 147 17.59 15.10 10.81
CA PRO A 147 18.52 15.15 11.94
C PRO A 147 17.88 14.61 13.21
N SER A 148 18.62 13.80 13.97
CA SER A 148 18.13 13.17 15.21
C SER A 148 16.77 12.53 15.04
N VAL A 149 16.67 11.64 14.05
CA VAL A 149 15.41 11.00 13.64
C VAL A 149 14.72 10.28 14.81
N HIS A 150 13.42 10.50 14.97
CA HIS A 150 12.58 9.76 15.90
C HIS A 150 12.23 8.41 15.27
N LEU A 151 12.70 7.31 15.87
CA LEU A 151 12.54 5.97 15.32
C LEU A 151 11.24 5.33 15.80
N TRP A 152 10.57 4.61 14.90
CA TRP A 152 9.51 3.70 15.27
C TRP A 152 10.08 2.61 16.20
N ASP A 153 9.57 2.46 17.42
CA ASP A 153 10.09 1.58 18.47
C ASP A 153 9.07 0.52 18.94
N GLY A 154 8.30 -0.01 17.98
CA GLY A 154 7.30 -1.03 18.24
C GLY A 154 6.20 -0.53 19.19
N LEU A 155 5.72 -1.42 20.06
CA LEU A 155 4.65 -1.09 21.03
C LEU A 155 4.99 0.05 21.98
N LYS A 156 6.28 0.32 22.18
CA LYS A 156 6.74 1.35 23.13
C LYS A 156 6.51 2.75 22.56
N ASP A 157 6.77 2.92 21.29
CA ASP A 157 6.70 4.21 20.61
C ASP A 157 6.51 3.99 19.09
N PRO A 158 5.29 3.82 18.61
CA PRO A 158 4.98 3.58 17.20
C PRO A 158 5.01 4.87 16.38
N TYR A 159 6.10 5.65 16.49
CA TYR A 159 6.23 6.94 15.82
C TYR A 159 6.35 6.78 14.31
N LEU A 160 5.54 7.52 13.56
CA LEU A 160 5.48 7.44 12.09
C LEU A 160 5.73 8.81 11.45
N TYR A 161 6.53 8.81 10.39
CA TYR A 161 6.60 9.93 9.45
C TYR A 161 5.71 9.66 8.24
N THR A 162 5.08 10.68 7.71
CA THR A 162 4.31 10.61 6.46
C THR A 162 5.09 11.23 5.32
N ALA A 163 5.39 10.46 4.29
CA ALA A 163 5.93 11.01 3.05
C ALA A 163 4.78 11.42 2.12
N VAL A 164 4.84 12.65 1.64
CA VAL A 164 3.91 13.22 0.67
C VAL A 164 4.69 13.58 -0.58
N ALA A 165 4.39 12.95 -1.70
CA ALA A 165 4.92 13.34 -3.00
C ALA A 165 3.84 14.04 -3.81
N ARG A 166 4.16 15.22 -4.34
CA ARG A 166 3.28 16.03 -5.18
C ARG A 166 3.89 16.16 -6.56
N LEU A 167 3.11 15.89 -7.57
CA LEU A 167 3.40 16.25 -8.94
C LEU A 167 2.81 17.62 -9.18
N GLU A 168 3.66 18.61 -9.48
CA GLU A 168 3.27 20.00 -9.65
C GLU A 168 3.52 20.46 -11.10
N TYR A 169 2.60 21.26 -11.62
CA TYR A 169 2.70 21.92 -12.93
C TYR A 169 2.40 23.41 -12.76
N HIS A 170 3.37 24.28 -13.09
CA HIS A 170 3.28 25.73 -12.85
C HIS A 170 2.83 26.10 -11.43
N GLY A 171 3.36 25.38 -10.42
CA GLY A 171 3.06 25.62 -9.02
C GLY A 171 1.67 25.15 -8.55
N LYS A 172 0.96 24.38 -9.39
CA LYS A 172 -0.31 23.74 -9.02
C LYS A 172 -0.11 22.23 -8.91
N THR A 173 -0.57 21.65 -7.80
CA THR A 173 -0.57 20.20 -7.63
C THR A 173 -1.54 19.55 -8.60
N VAL A 174 -1.05 18.63 -9.42
CA VAL A 174 -1.84 17.84 -10.37
C VAL A 174 -2.07 16.42 -9.87
N ASP A 175 -1.19 15.91 -9.00
CA ASP A 175 -1.38 14.62 -8.31
C ASP A 175 -0.62 14.59 -6.99
N GLU A 176 -1.11 13.80 -5.99
CA GLU A 176 -0.49 13.66 -4.67
C GLU A 176 -0.65 12.23 -4.16
N ILE A 177 0.45 11.64 -3.68
CA ILE A 177 0.45 10.34 -2.99
C ILE A 177 1.08 10.44 -1.62
N ARG A 178 0.61 9.59 -0.68
CA ARG A 178 1.09 9.53 0.71
C ARG A 178 1.52 8.11 1.07
N CYS A 179 2.57 8.00 1.85
CA CYS A 179 3.07 6.73 2.35
C CYS A 179 3.67 6.89 3.75
N VAL A 180 3.51 5.84 4.58
CA VAL A 180 3.98 5.83 5.98
C VAL A 180 4.77 4.55 6.20
N ARG A 181 6.10 4.58 6.45
CA ARG A 181 6.90 3.41 6.89
C ARG A 181 8.34 3.69 7.28
N THR A 182 8.86 2.90 8.31
CA THR A 182 10.30 2.64 8.52
C THR A 182 10.56 1.40 9.40
N PHE A 183 11.44 0.44 9.01
CA PHE A 183 12.03 -0.61 9.87
C PHE A 183 13.31 -1.22 9.26
N HIS A 184 14.10 -2.01 10.07
CA HIS A 184 15.30 -2.74 9.62
C HIS A 184 15.42 -4.14 10.26
N VAL A 185 15.92 -5.16 9.50
CA VAL A 185 16.12 -6.56 9.95
C VAL A 185 17.55 -7.02 9.70
N ASP A 186 18.18 -7.70 10.68
CA ASP A 186 19.49 -8.34 10.53
C ASP A 186 19.31 -9.88 10.40
N PRO A 187 19.71 -10.51 9.28
CA PRO A 187 19.45 -11.92 9.01
C PRO A 187 20.28 -12.91 9.84
N GLU A 188 21.41 -12.51 10.43
CA GLU A 188 22.31 -13.42 11.15
C GLU A 188 22.06 -13.48 12.67
N LYS A 189 21.54 -12.41 13.25
CA LYS A 189 21.37 -12.24 14.69
C LYS A 189 19.90 -12.26 15.15
N GLY A 190 18.98 -12.49 14.22
CA GLY A 190 17.55 -12.45 14.45
C GLY A 190 16.94 -11.06 14.25
N PHE A 191 15.78 -10.84 14.83
CA PHE A 191 15.10 -9.57 14.68
C PHE A 191 15.64 -8.54 15.67
N PHE A 192 16.12 -7.44 15.11
CA PHE A 192 16.59 -6.28 15.84
C PHE A 192 15.75 -5.06 15.47
N LEU A 193 15.29 -4.37 16.46
CA LEU A 193 14.63 -3.08 16.31
C LEU A 193 15.54 -2.00 16.89
N ASN A 194 15.89 -1.00 16.07
CA ASN A 194 16.75 0.12 16.48
C ASN A 194 18.08 -0.33 17.13
N GLY A 195 18.70 -1.35 16.57
CA GLY A 195 19.97 -1.90 17.09
C GLY A 195 19.86 -2.74 18.36
N ARG A 196 18.65 -2.99 18.88
CA ARG A 196 18.39 -3.82 20.06
C ARG A 196 17.74 -5.12 19.66
N SER A 197 18.13 -6.24 20.30
CA SER A 197 17.39 -7.50 20.17
C SER A 197 15.92 -7.27 20.59
N TYR A 198 15.01 -7.63 19.70
CA TYR A 198 13.56 -7.46 19.92
C TYR A 198 12.86 -8.81 19.73
N PRO A 199 12.67 -9.59 20.82
CA PRO A 199 12.03 -10.89 20.73
C PRO A 199 10.59 -10.76 20.22
N LEU A 200 10.31 -11.42 19.10
CA LEU A 200 8.96 -11.43 18.52
C LEU A 200 8.08 -12.42 19.28
N ARG A 201 6.97 -11.91 19.83
CA ARG A 201 5.95 -12.67 20.55
C ARG A 201 4.61 -12.31 19.97
N GLY A 202 3.96 -13.25 19.29
CA GLY A 202 2.76 -12.92 18.58
C GLY A 202 1.88 -14.10 18.23
N VAL A 203 0.94 -13.83 17.38
CA VAL A 203 -0.08 -14.77 16.93
C VAL A 203 -0.13 -14.80 15.40
N SER A 204 -0.66 -15.90 14.88
CA SER A 204 -1.08 -15.95 13.47
C SER A 204 -2.53 -15.46 13.34
N ARG A 205 -2.79 -14.72 12.29
CA ARG A 205 -4.12 -14.19 11.98
C ARG A 205 -4.53 -14.60 10.57
N HIS A 206 -5.75 -15.09 10.43
CA HIS A 206 -6.46 -15.18 9.16
C HIS A 206 -7.41 -13.98 8.99
N GLN A 207 -7.64 -13.56 7.74
CA GLN A 207 -8.57 -12.47 7.43
C GLN A 207 -9.97 -13.06 7.22
N ASP A 208 -10.54 -13.61 8.26
CA ASP A 208 -11.90 -14.13 8.23
C ASP A 208 -12.63 -13.90 9.57
N TRP A 209 -13.93 -14.05 9.54
CA TRP A 209 -14.80 -13.88 10.71
C TRP A 209 -15.97 -14.85 10.65
N LYS A 210 -16.38 -15.36 11.82
CA LYS A 210 -17.51 -16.28 11.93
C LYS A 210 -18.79 -15.66 11.33
N GLY A 211 -19.34 -16.34 10.34
CA GLY A 211 -20.57 -15.93 9.65
C GLY A 211 -20.38 -14.93 8.50
N LEU A 212 -19.19 -14.36 8.33
CA LEU A 212 -18.85 -13.42 7.25
C LEU A 212 -17.82 -13.97 6.28
N GLY A 213 -17.04 -15.00 6.68
CA GLY A 213 -15.88 -15.41 5.89
C GLY A 213 -14.90 -14.24 5.72
N ASN A 214 -14.35 -14.07 4.52
CA ASN A 214 -13.41 -12.99 4.21
C ASN A 214 -14.07 -11.61 4.00
N ALA A 215 -15.42 -11.52 4.01
CA ALA A 215 -16.14 -10.26 3.81
C ALA A 215 -16.18 -9.41 5.10
N ILE A 216 -15.04 -9.20 5.70
CA ILE A 216 -14.88 -8.43 6.94
C ILE A 216 -14.70 -6.94 6.65
N THR A 217 -15.13 -6.11 7.59
CA THR A 217 -15.06 -4.65 7.51
C THR A 217 -13.92 -4.09 8.35
N LYS A 218 -13.70 -2.78 8.27
CA LYS A 218 -12.69 -2.08 9.08
C LYS A 218 -12.88 -2.28 10.58
N GLU A 219 -14.13 -2.33 11.05
CA GLU A 219 -14.46 -2.58 12.46
C GLU A 219 -14.00 -3.96 12.93
N HIS A 220 -14.07 -4.97 12.06
CA HIS A 220 -13.54 -6.31 12.38
C HIS A 220 -12.01 -6.32 12.46
N HIS A 221 -11.35 -5.61 11.55
CA HIS A 221 -9.89 -5.43 11.63
C HIS A 221 -9.47 -4.72 12.91
N GLN A 222 -10.19 -3.66 13.31
CA GLN A 222 -9.95 -2.94 14.56
C GLN A 222 -10.16 -3.86 15.77
N LYS A 223 -11.22 -4.68 15.75
CA LYS A 223 -11.50 -5.64 16.83
C LYS A 223 -10.40 -6.69 16.97
N ASP A 224 -9.91 -7.24 15.86
CA ASP A 224 -8.77 -8.14 15.89
C ASP A 224 -7.52 -7.45 16.48
N MET A 225 -7.25 -6.21 16.10
CA MET A 225 -6.14 -5.43 16.64
C MET A 225 -6.25 -5.23 18.16
N GLU A 226 -7.45 -4.90 18.65
CA GLU A 226 -7.71 -4.80 20.10
C GLU A 226 -7.36 -6.09 20.83
N LEU A 227 -7.83 -7.25 20.33
CA LEU A 227 -7.57 -8.55 20.92
C LEU A 227 -6.08 -8.92 20.88
N ILE A 228 -5.39 -8.64 19.78
CA ILE A 228 -3.95 -8.87 19.64
C ILE A 228 -3.16 -8.03 20.65
N ARG A 229 -3.58 -6.78 20.88
CA ARG A 229 -2.95 -5.91 21.89
C ARG A 229 -3.26 -6.34 23.32
N GLU A 230 -4.49 -6.78 23.59
CA GLU A 230 -4.93 -7.25 24.92
C GLU A 230 -4.07 -8.42 25.43
N ILE A 231 -3.69 -9.35 24.56
CA ILE A 231 -2.80 -10.47 24.93
C ILE A 231 -1.31 -10.07 25.02
N GLY A 232 -0.97 -8.81 24.74
CA GLY A 232 0.41 -8.30 24.81
C GLY A 232 1.31 -8.73 23.66
N ALA A 233 0.75 -9.10 22.50
CA ALA A 233 1.54 -9.45 21.33
C ALA A 233 2.25 -8.22 20.76
N ASN A 234 3.51 -8.38 20.30
CA ASN A 234 4.30 -7.36 19.61
C ASN A 234 4.55 -7.69 18.13
N THR A 235 4.02 -8.79 17.66
CA THR A 235 4.10 -9.23 16.27
C THR A 235 2.85 -9.98 15.85
N VAL A 236 2.56 -9.98 14.58
CA VAL A 236 1.49 -10.75 13.96
C VAL A 236 1.97 -11.39 12.67
N ARG A 237 1.69 -12.68 12.50
CA ARG A 237 1.86 -13.37 11.23
C ARG A 237 0.56 -13.32 10.45
N LEU A 238 0.59 -12.74 9.28
CA LEU A 238 -0.57 -12.63 8.39
C LEU A 238 -0.62 -13.89 7.50
N ALA A 239 -1.29 -14.91 8.03
CA ALA A 239 -1.36 -16.23 7.43
C ALA A 239 -2.55 -16.35 6.48
N HIS A 240 -2.42 -17.01 5.38
CA HIS A 240 -1.26 -17.46 4.58
C HIS A 240 -1.26 -16.73 3.25
N TYR A 241 -1.78 -15.53 3.21
CA TYR A 241 -2.05 -14.73 2.02
C TYR A 241 -1.97 -13.23 2.34
N GLN A 242 -1.88 -12.42 1.32
CA GLN A 242 -1.88 -10.98 1.46
C GLN A 242 -3.21 -10.49 2.07
N HIS A 243 -3.11 -9.85 3.23
CA HIS A 243 -4.23 -9.25 3.92
C HIS A 243 -4.61 -7.88 3.33
N ASP A 244 -5.71 -7.32 3.81
CA ASP A 244 -6.15 -5.98 3.47
C ASP A 244 -5.12 -4.93 3.91
N GLN A 245 -4.86 -3.92 3.08
CA GLN A 245 -3.89 -2.86 3.36
C GLN A 245 -4.22 -2.14 4.67
N TYR A 246 -5.49 -1.95 4.97
CA TYR A 246 -5.93 -1.32 6.21
C TYR A 246 -5.40 -2.02 7.47
N PHE A 247 -5.24 -3.35 7.44
CA PHE A 247 -4.68 -4.06 8.60
C PHE A 247 -3.17 -3.86 8.74
N TYR A 248 -2.43 -3.71 7.62
CA TYR A 248 -1.03 -3.33 7.69
C TYR A 248 -0.86 -1.94 8.29
N ASP A 249 -1.71 -0.98 7.89
CA ASP A 249 -1.69 0.38 8.43
C ASP A 249 -1.98 0.37 9.94
N LEU A 250 -2.97 -0.40 10.40
CA LEU A 250 -3.23 -0.60 11.83
C LEU A 250 -2.04 -1.21 12.59
N CYS A 251 -1.28 -2.13 11.96
CA CYS A 251 -0.08 -2.70 12.58
C CYS A 251 1.01 -1.65 12.74
N ASP A 252 1.25 -0.82 11.73
CA ASP A 252 2.24 0.27 11.78
C ASP A 252 1.89 1.28 12.89
N GLU A 253 0.62 1.72 12.95
CA GLU A 253 0.10 2.65 13.95
C GLU A 253 0.10 2.07 15.37
N SER A 254 -0.09 0.77 15.50
CA SER A 254 -0.14 0.07 16.79
C SER A 254 1.21 -0.45 17.28
N GLY A 255 2.27 -0.31 16.50
CA GLY A 255 3.60 -0.76 16.86
C GLY A 255 3.82 -2.28 16.74
N LEU A 256 3.03 -2.98 15.91
CA LEU A 256 3.16 -4.41 15.67
C LEU A 256 4.10 -4.71 14.51
N VAL A 257 5.07 -5.59 14.74
CA VAL A 257 5.89 -6.15 13.67
C VAL A 257 5.05 -7.15 12.86
N VAL A 258 5.07 -7.02 11.56
CA VAL A 258 4.32 -7.90 10.65
C VAL A 258 5.23 -8.92 9.99
N TRP A 259 4.82 -10.19 10.06
CA TRP A 259 5.32 -11.26 9.21
C TRP A 259 4.29 -11.53 8.11
N ALA A 260 4.54 -11.03 6.91
CA ALA A 260 3.65 -11.22 5.75
C ALA A 260 4.08 -12.45 4.92
N GLU A 261 3.08 -13.16 4.40
CA GLU A 261 3.22 -14.31 3.50
C GLU A 261 2.58 -14.06 2.14
#